data_4a5f997b76217e8914ef70678c037cbf
#
_entry.id   4a5f997b76217e8914ef70678c037cbf
#
_cell.length_a   1.000
_cell.length_b   1.000
_cell.length_c   1.000
_cell.angle_alpha   90.00
_cell.angle_beta   90.00
_cell.angle_gamma   90.00
#
_symmetry.space_group_name_H-M   'P 1'
#
loop_
_entity.id
_entity.type
_entity.pdbx_description
1 polymer ?
#
loop_
_entity_poly.entity_id
_entity_poly.type
_entity_poly.pdbx_seq_one_letter_code
_entity_poly.pdbx_strand_id
1 'polypeptide(L)'
;AISASLVGSEMCIRDSFNEERYDLSEVGRMKFNRRLKLDSDKDSPNILDKEDIIEVMKGIVNIRDGHDIVDDIDHLGNRRVRSVGEMTANQFRVGLIRVERAVRERLSMAEADELGPQDLINAKPVTAAIKEFFGSSQLSQFMDQNNPLSEITHKRRVSALGPGGLTRERAGFEVRDVHPTHYGRVCPIETPEGPNIGLINSLAVFSRTNKYGFLETPYRKVVNSK
;
A
#
# COMPACT_ATOMS: atom_id res chain seq x y z
N ALA A 1 11.15 -23.01 -26.99
CA ALA A 1 10.77 -21.65 -26.51
C ALA A 1 9.38 -21.64 -25.87
N ILE A 2 8.40 -22.33 -26.45
CA ILE A 2 7.01 -22.41 -25.94
C ILE A 2 6.94 -23.17 -24.62
N SER A 3 7.68 -24.29 -24.48
CA SER A 3 7.71 -25.08 -23.25
C SER A 3 8.35 -24.34 -22.06
N ALA A 4 9.36 -23.51 -22.28
CA ALA A 4 9.96 -22.71 -21.23
C ALA A 4 9.03 -21.60 -20.71
N SER A 5 8.20 -21.03 -21.60
CA SER A 5 7.18 -20.04 -21.23
C SER A 5 6.04 -20.68 -20.42
N LEU A 6 5.63 -21.91 -20.74
CA LEU A 6 4.61 -22.67 -20.01
C LEU A 6 5.09 -23.06 -18.61
N VAL A 7 6.34 -23.51 -18.47
CA VAL A 7 6.95 -23.84 -17.16
C VAL A 7 7.02 -22.60 -16.27
N GLY A 8 7.36 -21.45 -16.83
CA GLY A 8 7.33 -20.18 -16.09
C GLY A 8 5.93 -19.79 -15.62
N SER A 9 4.90 -20.01 -16.44
CA SER A 9 3.51 -19.72 -16.08
C SER A 9 2.97 -20.67 -15.01
N GLU A 10 3.30 -21.96 -15.04
CA GLU A 10 2.93 -22.90 -13.99
C GLU A 10 3.53 -22.55 -12.64
N MET A 11 4.79 -22.13 -12.61
CA MET A 11 5.45 -21.68 -11.38
C MET A 11 4.77 -20.43 -10.82
N CYS A 12 4.46 -19.44 -11.66
CA CYS A 12 3.72 -18.24 -11.25
C CYS A 12 2.31 -18.57 -10.74
N ILE A 13 1.60 -19.50 -11.36
CA ILE A 13 0.27 -19.94 -10.92
C ILE A 13 0.37 -20.60 -9.54
N ARG A 14 1.31 -21.50 -9.33
CA ARG A 14 1.51 -22.16 -8.03
C ARG A 14 1.83 -21.14 -6.93
N ASP A 15 2.69 -20.17 -7.22
CA ASP A 15 3.08 -19.14 -6.26
C ASP A 15 1.91 -18.19 -5.91
N SER A 16 1.02 -17.92 -6.86
CA SER A 16 -0.15 -17.06 -6.63
C SER A 16 -1.22 -17.69 -5.73
N PHE A 17 -1.28 -19.03 -5.67
CA PHE A 17 -2.20 -19.77 -4.79
C PHE A 17 -1.54 -20.27 -3.50
N ASN A 18 -0.29 -19.91 -3.26
CA ASN A 18 0.45 -20.34 -2.08
C ASN A 18 0.43 -19.25 -1.02
N GLU A 19 -0.12 -19.55 0.15
CA GLU A 19 -0.21 -18.65 1.30
C GLU A 19 1.13 -18.06 1.73
N GLU A 20 2.21 -18.84 1.65
CA GLU A 20 3.56 -18.39 2.02
C GLU A 20 4.16 -17.39 1.01
N ARG A 21 3.65 -17.37 -0.22
CA ARG A 21 4.22 -16.61 -1.34
C ARG A 21 3.41 -15.40 -1.74
N TYR A 22 2.08 -15.50 -1.65
CA TYR A 22 1.18 -14.46 -2.10
C TYR A 22 -0.01 -14.30 -1.17
N ASP A 23 -0.26 -13.05 -0.77
CA ASP A 23 -1.37 -12.64 0.06
C ASP A 23 -1.92 -11.31 -0.49
N LEU A 24 -3.22 -11.24 -0.71
CA LEU A 24 -3.93 -10.02 -1.12
C LEU A 24 -3.92 -8.93 -0.03
N SER A 25 -3.60 -9.29 1.20
CA SER A 25 -3.85 -8.51 2.40
C SER A 25 -5.34 -8.24 2.67
N GLU A 26 -5.67 -7.83 3.89
CA GLU A 26 -7.04 -7.47 4.26
C GLU A 26 -7.60 -6.34 3.37
N VAL A 27 -6.76 -5.37 3.03
CA VAL A 27 -7.14 -4.24 2.16
C VAL A 27 -7.41 -4.70 0.73
N GLY A 28 -6.54 -5.56 0.18
CA GLY A 28 -6.70 -6.10 -1.17
C GLY A 28 -7.96 -6.94 -1.28
N ARG A 29 -8.21 -7.84 -0.32
CA ARG A 29 -9.42 -8.68 -0.29
C ARG A 29 -10.69 -7.83 -0.18
N MET A 30 -10.71 -6.83 0.70
CA MET A 30 -11.84 -5.91 0.84
C MET A 30 -12.13 -5.16 -0.48
N LYS A 31 -11.10 -4.64 -1.15
CA LYS A 31 -11.25 -3.96 -2.44
C LYS A 31 -11.73 -4.90 -3.54
N PHE A 32 -11.20 -6.10 -3.59
CA PHE A 32 -11.57 -7.13 -4.53
C PHE A 32 -13.06 -7.50 -4.39
N ASN A 33 -13.50 -7.83 -3.17
CA ASN A 33 -14.88 -8.18 -2.88
C ASN A 33 -15.83 -7.02 -3.23
N ARG A 34 -15.46 -5.79 -2.86
CA ARG A 34 -16.27 -4.60 -3.18
C ARG A 34 -16.39 -4.37 -4.68
N ARG A 35 -15.31 -4.53 -5.44
CA ARG A 35 -15.30 -4.32 -6.90
C ARG A 35 -16.17 -5.33 -7.63
N LEU A 36 -16.10 -6.57 -7.23
CA LEU A 36 -16.86 -7.67 -7.82
C LEU A 36 -18.25 -7.88 -7.20
N LYS A 37 -18.64 -7.01 -6.23
CA LYS A 37 -19.92 -7.07 -5.53
C LYS A 37 -20.17 -8.44 -4.84
N LEU A 38 -19.09 -9.04 -4.36
CA LEU A 38 -19.14 -10.26 -3.56
C LEU A 38 -19.56 -9.94 -2.13
N ASP A 39 -20.30 -10.84 -1.49
CA ASP A 39 -20.71 -10.65 -0.10
C ASP A 39 -19.49 -10.56 0.82
N SER A 40 -19.38 -9.43 1.51
CA SER A 40 -18.26 -9.13 2.41
C SER A 40 -18.29 -9.92 3.72
N ASP A 41 -19.42 -10.59 4.03
CA ASP A 41 -19.62 -11.34 5.27
C ASP A 41 -19.03 -12.76 5.25
N LYS A 42 -18.45 -13.16 4.15
CA LYS A 42 -17.66 -14.39 4.12
C LYS A 42 -16.26 -14.07 4.61
N ASP A 43 -15.78 -14.79 5.59
CA ASP A 43 -14.37 -14.92 5.97
C ASP A 43 -13.56 -15.47 4.77
N SER A 44 -13.52 -14.69 3.69
CA SER A 44 -12.79 -15.05 2.49
C SER A 44 -11.31 -15.02 2.83
N PRO A 45 -10.57 -16.10 2.60
CA PRO A 45 -9.15 -16.11 2.85
C PRO A 45 -8.46 -15.02 2.01
N ASN A 46 -7.39 -14.44 2.53
CA ASN A 46 -6.61 -13.44 1.79
C ASN A 46 -5.89 -14.02 0.57
N ILE A 47 -5.98 -15.32 0.38
CA ILE A 47 -5.37 -16.05 -0.74
C ILE A 47 -6.35 -16.08 -1.90
N LEU A 48 -5.81 -16.05 -3.13
CA LEU A 48 -6.61 -16.20 -4.34
C LEU A 48 -7.18 -17.62 -4.44
N ASP A 49 -8.45 -17.71 -4.83
CA ASP A 49 -9.10 -18.98 -5.20
C ASP A 49 -9.44 -18.99 -6.70
N LYS A 50 -9.76 -20.18 -7.22
CA LYS A 50 -10.17 -20.34 -8.62
C LYS A 50 -11.46 -19.59 -8.93
N GLU A 51 -12.36 -19.51 -7.97
CA GLU A 51 -13.61 -18.76 -8.10
C GLU A 51 -13.34 -17.26 -8.28
N ASP A 52 -12.34 -16.70 -7.58
CA ASP A 52 -11.92 -15.32 -7.73
C ASP A 52 -11.51 -14.99 -9.16
N ILE A 53 -10.78 -15.90 -9.82
CA ILE A 53 -10.35 -15.72 -11.21
C ILE A 53 -11.58 -15.70 -12.14
N ILE A 54 -12.54 -16.59 -11.93
CA ILE A 54 -13.78 -16.64 -12.72
C ILE A 54 -14.55 -15.34 -12.58
N GLU A 55 -14.67 -14.79 -11.36
CA GLU A 55 -15.35 -13.52 -11.13
C GLU A 55 -14.63 -12.34 -11.79
N VAL A 56 -13.30 -12.32 -11.77
CA VAL A 56 -12.51 -11.33 -12.51
C VAL A 56 -12.76 -11.41 -14.00
N MET A 57 -12.77 -12.63 -14.56
CA MET A 57 -13.06 -12.83 -15.99
C MET A 57 -14.46 -12.35 -16.36
N LYS A 58 -15.47 -12.63 -15.54
CA LYS A 58 -16.84 -12.09 -15.72
C LYS A 58 -16.84 -10.57 -15.70
N GLY A 59 -16.11 -9.94 -14.74
CA GLY A 59 -15.95 -8.51 -14.65
C GLY A 59 -15.35 -7.90 -15.92
N ILE A 60 -14.29 -8.50 -16.47
CA ILE A 60 -13.66 -8.05 -17.72
C ILE A 60 -14.64 -8.15 -18.89
N VAL A 61 -15.40 -9.23 -19.00
CA VAL A 61 -16.41 -9.41 -20.05
C VAL A 61 -17.49 -8.35 -19.91
N ASN A 62 -17.98 -8.09 -18.70
CA ASN A 62 -18.99 -7.05 -18.44
C ASN A 62 -18.51 -5.65 -18.85
N ILE A 63 -17.25 -5.31 -18.60
CA ILE A 63 -16.66 -4.04 -19.06
C ILE A 63 -16.60 -3.99 -20.58
N ARG A 64 -16.16 -5.06 -21.24
CA ARG A 64 -16.09 -5.16 -22.69
C ARG A 64 -17.47 -4.98 -23.34
N ASP A 65 -18.48 -5.57 -22.74
CA ASP A 65 -19.86 -5.55 -23.27
C ASP A 65 -20.63 -4.26 -22.86
N GLY A 66 -19.97 -3.34 -22.14
CA GLY A 66 -20.55 -2.03 -21.75
C GLY A 66 -21.52 -2.10 -20.56
N HIS A 67 -21.57 -3.21 -19.84
CA HIS A 67 -22.40 -3.39 -18.64
C HIS A 67 -21.73 -2.87 -17.36
N ASP A 68 -20.43 -2.62 -17.40
CA ASP A 68 -19.67 -2.08 -16.28
C ASP A 68 -18.63 -1.07 -16.80
N ILE A 69 -18.08 -0.25 -15.90
CA ILE A 69 -17.11 0.80 -16.21
C ILE A 69 -15.75 0.49 -15.62
N VAL A 70 -14.70 1.01 -16.26
CA VAL A 70 -13.34 0.95 -15.73
C VAL A 70 -13.24 1.83 -14.48
N ASP A 71 -12.55 1.36 -13.44
CA ASP A 71 -12.32 2.13 -12.23
C ASP A 71 -11.45 3.36 -12.52
N ASP A 72 -11.82 4.48 -11.91
CA ASP A 72 -11.01 5.67 -11.90
C ASP A 72 -9.83 5.50 -10.93
N ILE A 73 -8.61 5.53 -11.48
CA ILE A 73 -7.37 5.33 -10.73
C ILE A 73 -7.12 6.48 -9.74
N ASP A 74 -7.53 7.71 -10.10
CA ASP A 74 -7.28 8.90 -9.31
C ASP A 74 -8.34 9.15 -8.23
N HIS A 75 -9.42 8.39 -8.25
CA HIS A 75 -10.45 8.42 -7.21
C HIS A 75 -9.84 8.03 -5.84
N LEU A 76 -10.03 8.88 -4.80
CA LEU A 76 -9.49 8.61 -3.45
C LEU A 76 -10.04 7.34 -2.78
N GLY A 77 -11.11 6.77 -3.30
CA GLY A 77 -11.56 5.42 -2.94
C GLY A 77 -10.65 4.30 -3.48
N ASN A 78 -9.77 4.58 -4.43
CA ASN A 78 -8.80 3.65 -5.03
C ASN A 78 -7.35 3.96 -4.62
N ARG A 79 -7.11 5.15 -4.08
CA ARG A 79 -5.80 5.59 -3.57
C ARG A 79 -5.85 5.65 -2.05
N ARG A 80 -5.05 4.81 -1.40
CA ARG A 80 -4.97 4.80 0.06
C ARG A 80 -3.73 5.49 0.57
N VAL A 81 -3.77 5.98 1.80
CA VAL A 81 -2.64 6.57 2.50
C VAL A 81 -1.99 5.50 3.38
N ARG A 82 -0.69 5.35 3.25
CA ARG A 82 0.13 4.53 4.15
C ARG A 82 0.71 5.40 5.24
N SER A 83 0.38 5.09 6.49
CA SER A 83 0.92 5.79 7.65
C SER A 83 2.37 5.37 7.94
N VAL A 84 3.05 6.14 8.79
CA VAL A 84 4.41 5.82 9.24
C VAL A 84 4.46 4.46 9.95
N GLY A 85 3.42 4.10 10.70
CA GLY A 85 3.33 2.82 11.38
C GLY A 85 3.37 1.63 10.41
N GLU A 86 2.58 1.67 9.34
CA GLU A 86 2.57 0.63 8.31
C GLU A 86 3.93 0.55 7.58
N MET A 87 4.50 1.70 7.23
CA MET A 87 5.80 1.73 6.56
C MET A 87 6.92 1.17 7.46
N THR A 88 6.89 1.51 8.75
CA THR A 88 7.85 0.97 9.73
C THR A 88 7.68 -0.53 9.93
N ALA A 89 6.43 -1.02 10.00
CA ALA A 89 6.13 -2.45 10.10
C ALA A 89 6.67 -3.22 8.89
N ASN A 90 6.57 -2.66 7.70
CA ASN A 90 7.13 -3.26 6.48
C ASN A 90 8.67 -3.34 6.54
N GLN A 91 9.34 -2.30 7.04
CA GLN A 91 10.80 -2.33 7.21
C GLN A 91 11.23 -3.31 8.31
N PHE A 92 10.47 -3.42 9.37
CA PHE A 92 10.69 -4.41 10.41
C PHE A 92 10.58 -5.83 9.85
N ARG A 93 9.56 -6.10 9.03
CA ARG A 93 9.39 -7.38 8.32
C ARG A 93 10.58 -7.71 7.42
N VAL A 94 11.07 -6.74 6.65
CA VAL A 94 12.29 -6.90 5.83
C VAL A 94 13.49 -7.27 6.70
N GLY A 95 13.65 -6.62 7.85
CA GLY A 95 14.68 -6.97 8.83
C GLY A 95 14.55 -8.40 9.35
N LEU A 96 13.32 -8.85 9.68
CA LEU A 96 13.05 -10.22 10.14
C LEU A 96 13.36 -11.27 9.07
N ILE A 97 13.01 -11.03 7.80
CA ILE A 97 13.35 -11.94 6.69
C ILE A 97 14.87 -12.10 6.55
N ARG A 98 15.63 -11.02 6.76
CA ARG A 98 17.11 -11.09 6.76
C ARG A 98 17.63 -11.93 7.94
N VAL A 99 17.02 -11.80 9.12
CA VAL A 99 17.36 -12.61 10.30
C VAL A 99 17.01 -14.08 10.05
N GLU A 100 15.81 -14.37 9.56
CA GLU A 100 15.36 -15.73 9.22
C GLU A 100 16.35 -16.41 8.25
N ARG A 101 16.73 -15.72 7.18
CA ARG A 101 17.70 -16.24 6.21
C ARG A 101 19.03 -16.57 6.88
N ALA A 102 19.58 -15.67 7.70
CA ALA A 102 20.82 -15.86 8.41
C ALA A 102 20.75 -17.03 9.41
N VAL A 103 19.63 -17.19 10.09
CA VAL A 103 19.39 -18.33 11.00
C VAL A 103 19.35 -19.64 10.21
N ARG A 104 18.63 -19.67 9.09
CA ARG A 104 18.54 -20.86 8.22
C ARG A 104 19.90 -21.26 7.66
N GLU A 105 20.71 -20.30 7.23
CA GLU A 105 22.10 -20.54 6.77
C GLU A 105 22.98 -21.10 7.90
N ARG A 106 22.89 -20.54 9.11
CA ARG A 106 23.68 -21.05 10.26
C ARG A 106 23.25 -22.45 10.65
N LEU A 107 21.97 -22.75 10.71
CA LEU A 107 21.46 -24.08 11.01
C LEU A 107 21.90 -25.12 9.97
N SER A 108 22.04 -24.75 8.71
CA SER A 108 22.51 -25.67 7.66
C SER A 108 24.02 -25.96 7.72
N MET A 109 24.81 -25.07 8.34
CA MET A 109 26.28 -25.18 8.44
C MET A 109 26.76 -25.75 9.75
N ALA A 110 25.93 -25.79 10.78
CA ALA A 110 26.34 -26.19 12.14
C ALA A 110 25.95 -27.64 12.43
N GLU A 111 26.83 -28.31 13.16
CA GLU A 111 26.46 -29.56 13.85
C GLU A 111 25.50 -29.21 14.98
N ALA A 112 24.31 -29.85 14.97
CA ALA A 112 23.12 -29.42 15.72
C ALA A 112 23.26 -29.42 17.26
N ASP A 113 24.31 -30.00 17.82
CA ASP A 113 24.41 -30.25 19.26
C ASP A 113 25.07 -29.13 20.09
N GLU A 114 25.62 -28.07 19.46
CA GLU A 114 26.38 -27.04 20.18
C GLU A 114 25.79 -25.63 20.14
N LEU A 115 24.68 -25.38 19.39
CA LEU A 115 24.14 -24.03 19.19
C LEU A 115 22.93 -23.69 20.06
N GLY A 116 23.08 -22.65 20.88
CA GLY A 116 21.99 -22.04 21.60
C GLY A 116 21.18 -21.04 20.74
N PRO A 117 19.91 -20.74 21.09
CA PRO A 117 19.09 -19.75 20.38
C PRO A 117 19.75 -18.37 20.30
N GLN A 118 20.53 -17.99 21.29
CA GLN A 118 21.23 -16.70 21.35
C GLN A 118 22.37 -16.58 20.32
N ASP A 119 22.99 -17.72 19.95
CA ASP A 119 24.03 -17.75 18.94
C ASP A 119 23.49 -17.67 17.52
N LEU A 120 22.25 -18.08 17.33
CA LEU A 120 21.55 -18.09 16.05
C LEU A 120 20.93 -16.72 15.71
N ILE A 121 20.34 -16.04 16.71
CA ILE A 121 19.56 -14.84 16.51
C ILE A 121 20.45 -13.59 16.62
N ASN A 122 20.44 -12.76 15.56
CA ASN A 122 21.12 -11.47 15.53
C ASN A 122 20.12 -10.35 15.21
N ALA A 123 19.94 -9.40 16.12
CA ALA A 123 19.04 -8.27 15.95
C ALA A 123 19.59 -7.14 15.03
N LYS A 124 20.88 -7.19 14.68
CA LYS A 124 21.50 -6.13 13.86
C LYS A 124 20.82 -5.88 12.53
N PRO A 125 20.35 -6.87 11.74
CA PRO A 125 19.66 -6.64 10.48
C PRO A 125 18.35 -5.87 10.64
N VAL A 126 17.60 -6.12 11.71
CA VAL A 126 16.36 -5.39 12.02
C VAL A 126 16.68 -3.94 12.38
N THR A 127 17.65 -3.74 13.26
CA THR A 127 18.09 -2.39 13.66
C THR A 127 18.63 -1.60 12.46
N ALA A 128 19.37 -2.23 11.57
CA ALA A 128 19.87 -1.61 10.34
C ALA A 128 18.74 -1.20 9.40
N ALA A 129 17.75 -2.06 9.17
CA ALA A 129 16.61 -1.76 8.31
C ALA A 129 15.78 -0.57 8.83
N ILE A 130 15.55 -0.50 10.13
CA ILE A 130 14.81 0.62 10.75
C ILE A 130 15.64 1.92 10.68
N LYS A 131 16.94 1.87 10.98
CA LYS A 131 17.82 3.03 10.87
C LYS A 131 17.93 3.54 9.45
N GLU A 132 18.00 2.66 8.46
CA GLU A 132 18.02 3.00 7.05
C GLU A 132 16.73 3.73 6.65
N PHE A 133 15.58 3.25 7.09
CA PHE A 133 14.28 3.87 6.82
C PHE A 133 14.21 5.30 7.39
N PHE A 134 14.47 5.49 8.67
CA PHE A 134 14.39 6.81 9.28
C PHE A 134 15.52 7.76 8.89
N GLY A 135 16.67 7.24 8.48
CA GLY A 135 17.83 8.06 8.09
C GLY A 135 17.93 8.40 6.61
N SER A 136 17.40 7.55 5.73
CA SER A 136 17.62 7.67 4.28
C SER A 136 16.35 7.69 3.44
N SER A 137 15.17 7.45 4.03
CA SER A 137 13.91 7.48 3.28
C SER A 137 13.56 8.90 2.84
N GLN A 138 13.08 9.04 1.62
CA GLN A 138 12.55 10.31 1.10
C GLN A 138 11.37 10.85 1.92
N LEU A 139 10.64 9.97 2.60
CA LEU A 139 9.48 10.34 3.43
C LEU A 139 9.87 10.72 4.86
N SER A 140 11.07 10.35 5.30
CA SER A 140 11.63 10.79 6.57
C SER A 140 12.38 12.11 6.35
N GLN A 141 11.78 13.19 6.81
CA GLN A 141 12.25 14.55 6.55
C GLN A 141 12.52 15.27 7.86
N PHE A 142 13.35 16.30 7.80
CA PHE A 142 13.54 17.23 8.90
C PHE A 142 12.22 17.96 9.18
N MET A 143 11.77 17.96 10.44
CA MET A 143 10.48 18.57 10.79
C MET A 143 10.55 20.08 10.66
N ASP A 144 9.56 20.68 10.01
CA ASP A 144 9.37 22.12 9.98
C ASP A 144 8.85 22.59 11.35
N GLN A 145 9.69 23.27 12.11
CA GLN A 145 9.49 23.57 13.53
C GLN A 145 9.55 25.07 13.82
N ASN A 146 8.99 25.91 12.95
CA ASN A 146 8.95 27.36 13.13
C ASN A 146 7.93 27.76 14.22
N ASN A 147 6.79 27.09 14.25
CA ASN A 147 5.73 27.27 15.24
C ASN A 147 4.91 25.96 15.37
N PRO A 148 4.06 25.82 16.41
CA PRO A 148 3.28 24.59 16.59
C PRO A 148 2.38 24.23 15.39
N LEU A 149 1.85 25.21 14.66
CA LEU A 149 1.01 24.98 13.50
C LEU A 149 1.81 24.41 12.33
N SER A 150 3.04 24.89 12.10
CA SER A 150 3.90 24.35 11.04
C SER A 150 4.26 22.88 11.28
N GLU A 151 4.46 22.48 12.53
CA GLU A 151 4.70 21.10 12.91
C GLU A 151 3.49 20.20 12.56
N ILE A 152 2.29 20.63 12.93
CA ILE A 152 1.05 19.90 12.65
C ILE A 152 0.82 19.79 11.15
N THR A 153 0.99 20.87 10.41
CA THR A 153 0.83 20.91 8.95
C THR A 153 1.82 19.95 8.27
N HIS A 154 3.07 19.94 8.71
CA HIS A 154 4.08 19.02 8.17
C HIS A 154 3.73 17.56 8.44
N LYS A 155 3.23 17.22 9.64
CA LYS A 155 2.81 15.86 10.01
C LYS A 155 1.56 15.40 9.26
N ARG A 156 0.70 16.30 8.81
CA ARG A 156 -0.52 16.02 8.04
C ARG A 156 -0.31 16.08 6.53
N ARG A 157 0.91 16.20 6.08
CA ARG A 157 1.26 16.20 4.65
C ARG A 157 1.16 14.79 4.08
N VAL A 158 0.60 14.67 2.89
CA VAL A 158 0.53 13.42 2.12
C VAL A 158 1.34 13.56 0.85
N SER A 159 2.13 12.55 0.53
CA SER A 159 3.00 12.52 -0.65
C SER A 159 2.66 11.34 -1.54
N ALA A 160 2.57 11.58 -2.85
CA ALA A 160 2.45 10.51 -3.85
C ALA A 160 3.81 9.89 -4.19
N LEU A 161 4.90 10.47 -3.71
CA LEU A 161 6.27 10.04 -3.95
C LEU A 161 6.72 8.99 -2.92
N GLY A 162 7.87 8.37 -3.18
CA GLY A 162 8.52 7.44 -2.27
C GLY A 162 8.34 5.97 -2.64
N PRO A 163 8.74 5.05 -1.75
CA PRO A 163 8.68 3.61 -2.02
C PRO A 163 7.26 3.13 -2.31
N GLY A 164 7.08 2.51 -3.48
CA GLY A 164 5.77 2.05 -3.96
C GLY A 164 4.83 3.16 -4.45
N GLY A 165 5.31 4.40 -4.54
CA GLY A 165 4.61 5.55 -5.11
C GLY A 165 5.08 5.89 -6.52
N LEU A 166 4.77 7.12 -6.94
CA LEU A 166 5.14 7.66 -8.24
C LEU A 166 6.55 8.27 -8.23
N THR A 167 7.18 8.34 -9.39
CA THR A 167 8.34 9.18 -9.63
C THR A 167 7.90 10.47 -10.31
N ARG A 168 8.62 11.56 -10.09
CA ARG A 168 8.28 12.88 -10.65
C ARG A 168 8.15 12.85 -12.16
N GLU A 169 9.04 12.11 -12.82
CA GLU A 169 9.14 12.01 -14.28
C GLU A 169 7.96 11.20 -14.87
N ARG A 170 7.43 10.25 -14.13
CA ARG A 170 6.30 9.39 -14.55
C ARG A 170 4.94 9.92 -14.18
N ALA A 171 4.88 10.95 -13.34
CA ALA A 171 3.63 11.56 -12.92
C ALA A 171 3.11 12.50 -14.02
N GLY A 172 2.08 12.08 -14.72
CA GLY A 172 1.36 12.89 -15.70
C GLY A 172 0.54 14.02 -15.06
N PHE A 173 -0.16 14.80 -15.88
CA PHE A 173 -1.03 15.88 -15.40
C PHE A 173 -2.23 15.35 -14.62
N GLU A 174 -2.82 14.24 -15.02
CA GLU A 174 -4.02 13.65 -14.41
C GLU A 174 -3.83 13.38 -12.92
N VAL A 175 -2.66 12.84 -12.53
CA VAL A 175 -2.34 12.54 -11.12
C VAL A 175 -2.11 13.81 -10.30
N ARG A 176 -1.75 14.93 -10.94
CA ARG A 176 -1.44 16.21 -10.29
C ARG A 176 -2.66 17.11 -10.16
N ASP A 177 -3.71 16.83 -10.91
CA ASP A 177 -4.94 17.61 -10.91
C ASP A 177 -5.78 17.40 -9.66
N VAL A 178 -6.68 18.33 -9.40
CA VAL A 178 -7.65 18.23 -8.32
C VAL A 178 -8.82 17.35 -8.78
N HIS A 179 -8.97 16.22 -8.11
CA HIS A 179 -10.07 15.31 -8.36
C HIS A 179 -11.31 15.68 -7.53
N PRO A 180 -12.55 15.49 -8.02
CA PRO A 180 -13.76 15.79 -7.24
C PRO A 180 -13.83 15.11 -5.87
N THR A 181 -13.23 13.93 -5.72
CA THR A 181 -13.16 13.20 -4.44
C THR A 181 -12.23 13.85 -3.41
N HIS A 182 -11.43 14.84 -3.81
CA HIS A 182 -10.61 15.63 -2.88
C HIS A 182 -11.45 16.50 -1.94
N TYR A 183 -12.68 16.80 -2.30
CA TYR A 183 -13.57 17.64 -1.49
C TYR A 183 -13.66 17.11 -0.06
N GLY A 184 -13.32 17.96 0.90
CA GLY A 184 -13.31 17.64 2.33
C GLY A 184 -12.20 16.69 2.79
N ARG A 185 -11.39 16.11 1.89
CA ARG A 185 -10.32 15.14 2.20
C ARG A 185 -8.92 15.72 2.03
N VAL A 186 -8.68 16.35 0.90
CA VAL A 186 -7.37 16.92 0.54
C VAL A 186 -7.57 18.38 0.17
N CYS A 187 -6.69 19.25 0.64
CA CYS A 187 -6.75 20.66 0.30
C CYS A 187 -6.45 20.85 -1.20
N PRO A 188 -7.32 21.53 -1.97
CA PRO A 188 -7.11 21.72 -3.40
C PRO A 188 -6.08 22.81 -3.73
N ILE A 189 -5.62 23.57 -2.74
CA ILE A 189 -4.78 24.75 -2.93
C ILE A 189 -3.36 24.51 -2.42
N GLU A 190 -3.21 23.85 -1.26
CA GLU A 190 -1.92 23.69 -0.61
C GLU A 190 -1.10 22.60 -1.27
N THR A 191 -0.23 23.00 -2.19
CA THR A 191 0.73 22.15 -2.90
C THR A 191 1.98 22.97 -3.24
N PRO A 192 3.17 22.36 -3.31
CA PRO A 192 4.37 23.04 -3.75
C PRO A 192 4.28 23.56 -5.19
N GLU A 193 5.03 24.61 -5.49
CA GLU A 193 5.30 25.03 -6.86
C GLU A 193 6.48 24.22 -7.45
N GLY A 194 6.47 24.00 -8.75
CA GLY A 194 7.53 23.30 -9.47
C GLY A 194 7.31 21.81 -9.65
N PRO A 195 8.37 20.97 -9.66
CA PRO A 195 8.29 19.55 -10.07
C PRO A 195 7.38 18.67 -9.21
N ASN A 196 7.10 19.08 -7.98
CA ASN A 196 6.27 18.35 -7.02
C ASN A 196 4.82 18.82 -6.96
N ILE A 197 4.40 19.73 -7.85
CA ILE A 197 3.03 20.22 -7.88
C ILE A 197 2.04 19.07 -7.98
N GLY A 198 0.99 19.08 -7.16
CA GLY A 198 -0.04 18.05 -7.12
C GLY A 198 0.40 16.68 -6.54
N LEU A 199 1.71 16.46 -6.33
CA LEU A 199 2.24 15.20 -5.76
C LEU A 199 2.42 15.25 -4.25
N ILE A 200 2.54 16.45 -3.69
CA ILE A 200 2.63 16.68 -2.25
C ILE A 200 1.44 17.57 -1.89
N ASN A 201 0.57 17.07 -1.03
CA ASN A 201 -0.66 17.74 -0.64
C ASN A 201 -0.82 17.71 0.87
N SER A 202 -1.78 18.49 1.39
CA SER A 202 -2.14 18.50 2.80
C SER A 202 -3.53 17.94 3.00
N LEU A 203 -3.74 17.21 4.09
CA LEU A 203 -5.06 16.74 4.48
C LEU A 203 -5.97 17.90 4.89
N ALA A 204 -7.23 17.84 4.50
CA ALA A 204 -8.25 18.76 5.01
C ALA A 204 -8.44 18.58 6.53
N VAL A 205 -8.93 19.61 7.21
CA VAL A 205 -8.96 19.68 8.69
C VAL A 205 -9.67 18.47 9.32
N PHE A 206 -10.82 18.08 8.81
CA PHE A 206 -11.62 16.96 9.34
C PHE A 206 -11.33 15.61 8.67
N SER A 207 -10.40 15.59 7.73
CA SER A 207 -10.01 14.35 7.05
C SER A 207 -9.26 13.42 7.99
N ARG A 208 -9.63 12.14 7.96
CA ARG A 208 -9.02 11.06 8.72
C ARG A 208 -8.82 9.84 7.82
N THR A 209 -7.90 8.98 8.19
CA THR A 209 -7.75 7.66 7.55
C THR A 209 -8.61 6.62 8.28
N ASN A 210 -9.30 5.77 7.56
CA ASN A 210 -9.99 4.62 8.12
C ASN A 210 -9.01 3.47 8.40
N LYS A 211 -9.52 2.35 8.93
CA LYS A 211 -8.71 1.18 9.25
C LYS A 211 -7.93 0.59 8.06
N TYR A 212 -8.42 0.81 6.85
CA TYR A 212 -7.78 0.37 5.60
C TYR A 212 -6.85 1.40 4.97
N GLY A 213 -6.76 2.61 5.53
CA GLY A 213 -5.94 3.70 5.01
C GLY A 213 -6.63 4.61 3.99
N PHE A 214 -7.93 4.45 3.74
CA PHE A 214 -8.68 5.38 2.87
C PHE A 214 -9.10 6.63 3.64
N LEU A 215 -9.14 7.76 2.93
CA LEU A 215 -9.51 9.05 3.51
C LEU A 215 -11.03 9.14 3.67
N GLU A 216 -11.45 9.51 4.86
CA GLU A 216 -12.83 9.75 5.24
C GLU A 216 -12.99 11.16 5.82
N THR A 217 -14.17 11.74 5.62
CA THR A 217 -14.50 13.05 6.15
C THR A 217 -16.01 13.11 6.46
N PRO A 218 -16.43 13.87 7.48
CA PRO A 218 -17.84 14.03 7.78
C PRO A 218 -18.53 14.96 6.76
N TYR A 219 -19.68 14.53 6.27
CA TYR A 219 -20.57 15.34 5.43
C TYR A 219 -21.93 15.53 6.09
N ARG A 220 -22.55 16.66 5.82
CA ARG A 220 -23.96 16.85 6.17
C ARG A 220 -24.83 16.32 5.03
N LYS A 221 -25.81 15.48 5.36
CA LYS A 221 -26.79 15.01 4.39
C LYS A 221 -27.69 16.17 3.98
N VAL A 222 -27.81 16.42 2.68
CA VAL A 222 -28.75 17.39 2.13
C VAL A 222 -30.06 16.67 1.81
N VAL A 223 -31.17 17.17 2.36
CA VAL A 223 -32.51 16.65 2.11
C VAL A 223 -33.38 17.83 1.63
N ASN A 224 -34.01 17.66 0.47
CA ASN A 224 -34.87 18.72 -0.16
C ASN A 224 -34.15 20.07 -0.28
N SER A 225 -32.90 20.05 -0.75
CA SER A 225 -32.06 21.25 -0.94
C SER A 225 -31.73 22.02 0.35
N LYS A 226 -31.88 21.40 1.52
CA LYS A 226 -31.55 21.94 2.85
C LYS A 226 -30.60 21.00 3.61
#